data_537ebb89658b6ff02a2b8b54cce9c630
#
_entry.id   537ebb89658b6ff02a2b8b54cce9c630
#
_cell.length_a   1.000
_cell.length_b   1.000
_cell.length_c   1.000
_cell.angle_alpha   90.00
_cell.angle_beta   90.00
_cell.angle_gamma   90.00
#
_symmetry.space_group_name_H-M   'P 1'
#
loop_
_entity.id
_entity.type
_entity.pdbx_description
1 polymer ?
#
loop_
_entity_poly.entity_id
_entity_poly.type
_entity_poly.pdbx_seq_one_letter_code
_entity_poly.pdbx_strand_id
1 'polypeptide(L)'
;MNFNRHFELEGKHAILSASSWRWLNDDPESLTKRLCSQYATTIGTILHDIARKHIKHRIKLHKYDKNTVALELLDQGIPGFVIDAIDFDGMFENLMNYVNDGIGFKMNPEVVLYYSRNFFGTADAIAYSEKDHFLRIHDYKSGTTPAHIEQLLIYAALFSLEYRIKPKEFDAELRIYQSGEVLYHEPTADEIMSVVDTITSFDKFIMRNTEEV
;
A
#
# COMPACT_ATOMS: atom_id res chain seq x y z
N MET A 1 37.46 30.50 14.16
CA MET A 1 37.48 29.36 13.24
C MET A 1 36.27 29.52 12.30
N ASN A 2 36.47 29.48 10.99
CA ASN A 2 35.34 29.50 10.04
C ASN A 2 34.97 28.06 9.71
N PHE A 3 33.66 27.72 9.84
CA PHE A 3 33.16 26.40 9.49
C PHE A 3 32.90 26.32 7.98
N ASN A 4 33.21 25.19 7.37
CA ASN A 4 32.88 24.93 5.98
C ASN A 4 31.34 24.85 5.83
N ARG A 5 30.83 25.42 4.73
CA ARG A 5 29.42 25.33 4.38
C ARG A 5 29.20 24.28 3.30
N HIS A 6 28.20 23.45 3.50
CA HIS A 6 27.79 22.37 2.58
C HIS A 6 26.36 22.64 2.13
N PHE A 7 26.17 23.67 1.30
CA PHE A 7 24.85 24.13 0.85
C PHE A 7 24.03 23.03 0.20
N GLU A 8 24.67 22.09 -0.50
CA GLU A 8 24.05 20.95 -1.17
C GLU A 8 23.46 19.92 -0.19
N LEU A 9 23.85 19.98 1.10
CA LEU A 9 23.37 19.09 2.15
C LEU A 9 22.37 19.75 3.11
N GLU A 10 22.15 21.06 2.96
CA GLU A 10 21.18 21.78 3.81
C GLU A 10 19.78 21.18 3.66
N GLY A 11 19.14 20.85 4.80
CA GLY A 11 17.82 20.22 4.84
C GLY A 11 17.79 18.73 4.48
N LYS A 12 18.94 18.12 4.16
CA LYS A 12 19.05 16.67 3.92
C LYS A 12 19.51 15.93 5.17
N HIS A 13 19.11 14.68 5.28
CA HIS A 13 19.56 13.79 6.35
C HIS A 13 20.45 12.69 5.77
N ALA A 14 21.62 12.49 6.39
CA ALA A 14 22.48 11.36 6.07
C ALA A 14 21.84 10.05 6.58
N ILE A 15 22.14 8.95 5.90
CA ILE A 15 21.75 7.59 6.30
C ILE A 15 22.21 7.29 7.73
N LEU A 16 23.45 7.64 8.02
CA LEU A 16 24.06 7.51 9.35
C LEU A 16 24.22 8.91 9.96
N SER A 17 23.06 9.54 10.25
CA SER A 17 23.05 10.88 10.83
C SER A 17 23.41 10.86 12.32
N ALA A 18 24.00 11.95 12.82
CA ALA A 18 24.33 12.09 14.23
C ALA A 18 23.09 12.01 15.14
N SER A 19 21.92 12.48 14.65
CA SER A 19 20.65 12.42 15.40
C SER A 19 20.13 10.98 15.59
N SER A 20 20.52 10.05 14.73
CA SER A 20 20.17 8.63 14.86
C SER A 20 21.37 7.77 15.30
N TRP A 21 22.07 8.23 16.29
CA TRP A 21 23.34 7.71 16.84
C TRP A 21 23.40 6.18 17.08
N ARG A 22 22.27 5.48 17.14
CA ARG A 22 22.20 4.02 17.39
C ARG A 22 22.99 3.18 16.39
N TRP A 23 23.24 3.70 15.18
CA TRP A 23 24.06 3.03 14.16
C TRP A 23 25.50 2.79 14.60
N LEU A 24 26.00 3.50 15.62
CA LEU A 24 27.33 3.24 16.21
C LEU A 24 27.48 1.81 16.75
N ASN A 25 26.36 1.13 17.05
CA ASN A 25 26.35 -0.23 17.57
C ASN A 25 25.88 -1.25 16.50
N ASP A 26 25.69 -0.82 15.26
CA ASP A 26 25.27 -1.71 14.17
C ASP A 26 26.46 -2.63 13.80
N ASP A 27 26.19 -3.91 13.70
CA ASP A 27 27.04 -4.85 12.98
C ASP A 27 26.76 -4.78 11.45
N PRO A 28 27.55 -5.47 10.62
CA PRO A 28 27.33 -5.43 9.15
C PRO A 28 25.94 -5.84 8.72
N GLU A 29 25.28 -6.76 9.41
CA GLU A 29 23.91 -7.21 9.09
C GLU A 29 22.89 -6.11 9.43
N SER A 30 22.99 -5.52 10.60
CA SER A 30 22.13 -4.41 11.04
C SER A 30 22.29 -3.19 10.15
N LEU A 31 23.54 -2.89 9.73
CA LEU A 31 23.82 -1.83 8.78
C LEU A 31 23.17 -2.10 7.40
N THR A 32 23.25 -3.34 6.91
CA THR A 32 22.59 -3.73 5.66
C THR A 32 21.07 -3.56 5.76
N LYS A 33 20.44 -4.01 6.84
CA LYS A 33 19.00 -3.81 7.09
C LYS A 33 18.62 -2.32 7.10
N ARG A 34 19.44 -1.49 7.74
CA ARG A 34 19.25 -0.03 7.77
C ARG A 34 19.34 0.58 6.36
N LEU A 35 20.31 0.17 5.55
CA LEU A 35 20.44 0.61 4.17
C LEU A 35 19.24 0.17 3.33
N CYS A 36 18.83 -1.10 3.42
CA CYS A 36 17.68 -1.62 2.69
C CYS A 36 16.39 -0.89 3.07
N SER A 37 16.20 -0.55 4.37
CA SER A 37 14.99 0.15 4.82
C SER A 37 14.78 1.50 4.17
N GLN A 38 15.82 2.16 3.70
CA GLN A 38 15.74 3.44 2.98
C GLN A 38 15.12 3.31 1.59
N TYR A 39 15.26 2.14 0.99
CA TYR A 39 14.69 1.86 -0.33
C TYR A 39 13.30 1.24 -0.26
N ALA A 40 12.83 0.84 0.93
CA ALA A 40 11.57 0.13 1.09
C ALA A 40 10.37 0.87 0.47
N THR A 41 10.24 2.17 0.74
CA THR A 41 9.16 3.00 0.17
C THR A 41 9.29 3.10 -1.35
N THR A 42 10.50 3.31 -1.88
CA THR A 42 10.74 3.40 -3.32
C THR A 42 10.43 2.09 -4.02
N ILE A 43 10.90 0.96 -3.46
CA ILE A 43 10.58 -0.39 -3.96
C ILE A 43 9.07 -0.59 -3.97
N GLY A 44 8.39 -0.27 -2.86
CA GLY A 44 6.93 -0.36 -2.77
C GLY A 44 6.24 0.42 -3.89
N THR A 45 6.61 1.68 -4.09
CA THR A 45 6.05 2.54 -5.14
C THR A 45 6.25 1.96 -6.54
N ILE A 46 7.45 1.45 -6.85
CA ILE A 46 7.74 0.84 -8.15
C ILE A 46 6.88 -0.41 -8.37
N LEU A 47 6.79 -1.30 -7.36
CA LEU A 47 6.00 -2.52 -7.46
C LEU A 47 4.51 -2.25 -7.59
N HIS A 48 3.97 -1.26 -6.87
CA HIS A 48 2.57 -0.79 -7.06
C HIS A 48 2.35 -0.25 -8.48
N ASP A 49 3.29 0.52 -9.03
CA ASP A 49 3.17 1.04 -10.40
C ASP A 49 3.20 -0.08 -11.45
N ILE A 50 4.05 -1.09 -11.28
CA ILE A 50 4.07 -2.31 -12.10
C ILE A 50 2.71 -3.02 -12.01
N ALA A 51 2.21 -3.26 -10.80
CA ALA A 51 0.93 -3.92 -10.57
C ALA A 51 -0.22 -3.16 -11.25
N ARG A 52 -0.28 -1.85 -11.04
CA ARG A 52 -1.28 -0.96 -11.66
C ARG A 52 -1.25 -1.07 -13.19
N LYS A 53 -0.07 -1.01 -13.81
CA LYS A 53 0.09 -1.14 -15.27
C LYS A 53 -0.42 -2.50 -15.76
N HIS A 54 -0.01 -3.58 -15.11
CA HIS A 54 -0.39 -4.95 -15.48
C HIS A 54 -1.89 -5.20 -15.32
N ILE A 55 -2.51 -4.80 -14.20
CA ILE A 55 -3.95 -4.94 -13.97
C ILE A 55 -4.73 -4.11 -14.99
N LYS A 56 -4.34 -2.85 -15.22
CA LYS A 56 -4.99 -1.94 -16.17
C LYS A 56 -4.99 -2.48 -17.59
N HIS A 57 -3.87 -3.04 -18.05
CA HIS A 57 -3.71 -3.57 -19.39
C HIS A 57 -4.08 -5.06 -19.52
N ARG A 58 -4.50 -5.70 -18.41
CA ARG A 58 -4.87 -7.12 -18.37
C ARG A 58 -3.73 -8.05 -18.80
N ILE A 59 -2.49 -7.70 -18.49
CA ILE A 59 -1.28 -8.47 -18.79
C ILE A 59 -0.88 -9.23 -17.53
N LYS A 60 -1.03 -10.56 -17.55
CA LYS A 60 -0.66 -11.42 -16.41
C LYS A 60 0.85 -11.43 -16.19
N LEU A 61 1.26 -11.53 -14.93
CA LEU A 61 2.62 -11.84 -14.54
C LEU A 61 2.82 -13.35 -14.45
N HIS A 62 4.02 -13.81 -14.86
CA HIS A 62 4.46 -15.19 -14.82
C HIS A 62 5.79 -15.31 -14.07
N LYS A 63 6.14 -16.48 -13.60
CA LYS A 63 7.40 -16.72 -12.86
C LYS A 63 8.66 -16.24 -13.60
N TYR A 64 8.68 -16.30 -14.93
CA TYR A 64 9.80 -15.83 -15.75
C TYR A 64 9.93 -14.30 -15.82
N ASP A 65 8.90 -13.54 -15.44
CA ASP A 65 8.94 -12.07 -15.43
C ASP A 65 9.71 -11.51 -14.24
N LYS A 66 10.09 -12.35 -13.27
CA LYS A 66 10.84 -11.94 -12.07
C LYS A 66 12.10 -11.15 -12.41
N ASN A 67 12.89 -11.63 -13.38
CA ASN A 67 14.11 -10.93 -13.79
C ASN A 67 13.81 -9.58 -14.44
N THR A 68 12.72 -9.45 -15.17
CA THR A 68 12.29 -8.18 -15.77
C THR A 68 11.91 -7.17 -14.68
N VAL A 69 11.20 -7.61 -13.64
CA VAL A 69 10.85 -6.75 -12.51
C VAL A 69 12.10 -6.35 -11.71
N ALA A 70 13.07 -7.26 -11.52
CA ALA A 70 14.34 -6.93 -10.87
C ALA A 70 15.14 -5.90 -11.68
N LEU A 71 15.18 -6.02 -13.00
CA LEU A 71 15.82 -5.03 -13.89
C LEU A 71 15.12 -3.67 -13.81
N GLU A 72 13.79 -3.62 -13.73
CA GLU A 72 13.07 -2.36 -13.56
C GLU A 72 13.40 -1.68 -12.22
N LEU A 73 13.57 -2.44 -11.14
CA LEU A 73 14.06 -1.90 -9.86
C LEU A 73 15.46 -1.29 -9.99
N LEU A 74 16.39 -1.99 -10.67
CA LEU A 74 17.74 -1.49 -10.93
C LEU A 74 17.73 -0.19 -11.76
N ASP A 75 16.93 -0.17 -12.82
CA ASP A 75 16.79 0.99 -13.71
C ASP A 75 16.20 2.21 -12.98
N GLN A 76 15.37 1.99 -11.96
CA GLN A 76 14.82 3.02 -11.08
C GLN A 76 15.77 3.42 -9.93
N GLY A 77 17.01 2.92 -9.95
CA GLY A 77 18.07 3.29 -9.01
C GLY A 77 18.11 2.52 -7.71
N ILE A 78 17.43 1.37 -7.62
CA ILE A 78 17.60 0.45 -6.47
C ILE A 78 18.93 -0.30 -6.65
N PRO A 79 19.88 -0.19 -5.69
CA PRO A 79 21.15 -0.89 -5.82
C PRO A 79 20.98 -2.41 -5.81
N GLY A 80 21.80 -3.14 -6.60
CA GLY A 80 21.71 -4.59 -6.70
C GLY A 80 21.84 -5.30 -5.34
N PHE A 81 22.75 -4.83 -4.47
CA PHE A 81 22.92 -5.39 -3.12
C PHE A 81 21.63 -5.32 -2.27
N VAL A 82 20.75 -4.34 -2.51
CA VAL A 82 19.46 -4.22 -1.82
C VAL A 82 18.53 -5.33 -2.28
N ILE A 83 18.48 -5.57 -3.59
CA ILE A 83 17.65 -6.65 -4.17
C ILE A 83 18.12 -8.02 -3.66
N ASP A 84 19.45 -8.22 -3.54
CA ASP A 84 20.04 -9.45 -3.03
C ASP A 84 19.80 -9.65 -1.52
N ALA A 85 19.65 -8.55 -0.77
CA ALA A 85 19.49 -8.58 0.68
C ALA A 85 18.03 -8.68 1.17
N ILE A 86 17.07 -8.43 0.30
CA ILE A 86 15.62 -8.56 0.62
C ILE A 86 15.08 -9.91 0.11
N ASP A 87 13.94 -10.35 0.65
CA ASP A 87 13.20 -11.49 0.10
C ASP A 87 12.46 -11.07 -1.19
N PHE A 88 13.24 -10.87 -2.25
CA PHE A 88 12.66 -10.48 -3.55
C PHE A 88 11.82 -11.61 -4.17
N ASP A 89 12.11 -12.87 -3.87
CA ASP A 89 11.35 -14.01 -4.37
C ASP A 89 9.92 -14.01 -3.81
N GLY A 90 9.77 -13.89 -2.51
CA GLY A 90 8.47 -13.80 -1.85
C GLY A 90 7.71 -12.53 -2.25
N MET A 91 8.41 -11.38 -2.35
CA MET A 91 7.80 -10.13 -2.82
C MET A 91 7.25 -10.25 -4.25
N PHE A 92 8.00 -10.87 -5.16
CA PHE A 92 7.57 -11.08 -6.54
C PHE A 92 6.42 -12.09 -6.63
N GLU A 93 6.44 -13.16 -5.85
CA GLU A 93 5.34 -14.14 -5.82
C GLU A 93 4.03 -13.48 -5.37
N ASN A 94 4.08 -12.65 -4.33
CA ASN A 94 2.93 -11.86 -3.86
C ASN A 94 2.45 -10.88 -4.94
N LEU A 95 3.37 -10.17 -5.59
CA LEU A 95 3.04 -9.25 -6.69
C LEU A 95 2.34 -9.98 -7.83
N MET A 96 2.87 -11.14 -8.24
CA MET A 96 2.30 -11.95 -9.30
C MET A 96 0.89 -12.44 -8.94
N ASN A 97 0.70 -12.94 -7.73
CA ASN A 97 -0.62 -13.40 -7.26
C ASN A 97 -1.61 -12.24 -7.21
N TYR A 98 -1.24 -11.11 -6.61
CA TYR A 98 -2.06 -9.90 -6.55
C TYR A 98 -2.49 -9.41 -7.93
N VAL A 99 -1.55 -9.29 -8.88
CA VAL A 99 -1.83 -8.84 -10.25
C VAL A 99 -2.76 -9.81 -10.96
N ASN A 100 -2.48 -11.11 -10.87
CA ASN A 100 -3.24 -12.13 -11.59
C ASN A 100 -4.67 -12.29 -11.03
N ASP A 101 -4.84 -12.16 -9.72
CA ASP A 101 -6.15 -12.12 -9.06
C ASP A 101 -6.90 -10.84 -9.46
N GLY A 102 -6.23 -9.68 -9.43
CA GLY A 102 -6.82 -8.41 -9.87
C GLY A 102 -7.33 -8.47 -11.31
N ILE A 103 -6.60 -9.15 -12.21
CA ILE A 103 -7.04 -9.39 -13.58
C ILE A 103 -8.20 -10.39 -13.62
N GLY A 104 -8.10 -11.49 -12.87
CA GLY A 104 -9.12 -12.56 -12.83
C GLY A 104 -10.47 -12.06 -12.34
N PHE A 105 -10.47 -11.24 -11.30
CA PHE A 105 -11.67 -10.61 -10.73
C PHE A 105 -12.07 -9.30 -11.44
N LYS A 106 -11.41 -8.94 -12.55
CA LYS A 106 -11.69 -7.73 -13.35
C LYS A 106 -11.64 -6.44 -12.54
N MET A 107 -10.71 -6.36 -11.58
CA MET A 107 -10.58 -5.21 -10.70
C MET A 107 -10.06 -3.97 -11.43
N ASN A 108 -10.38 -2.81 -10.88
CA ASN A 108 -9.87 -1.52 -11.30
C ASN A 108 -8.75 -1.12 -10.35
N PRO A 109 -7.52 -0.82 -10.84
CA PRO A 109 -6.44 -0.40 -9.99
C PRO A 109 -6.51 1.09 -9.66
N GLU A 110 -5.99 1.47 -8.48
CA GLU A 110 -5.80 2.86 -8.04
C GLU A 110 -7.09 3.68 -8.10
N VAL A 111 -8.16 3.17 -7.49
CA VAL A 111 -9.44 3.87 -7.44
C VAL A 111 -9.52 4.75 -6.20
N VAL A 112 -9.70 6.05 -6.41
CA VAL A 112 -9.95 6.98 -5.31
C VAL A 112 -11.40 6.83 -4.86
N LEU A 113 -11.60 6.55 -3.58
CA LEU A 113 -12.88 6.55 -2.91
C LEU A 113 -12.98 7.83 -2.06
N TYR A 114 -14.09 8.54 -2.16
CA TYR A 114 -14.24 9.86 -1.58
C TYR A 114 -15.57 9.99 -0.81
N TYR A 115 -15.47 10.44 0.43
CA TYR A 115 -16.64 10.84 1.21
C TYR A 115 -16.64 12.36 1.46
N SER A 116 -15.52 12.90 1.95
CA SER A 116 -15.36 14.32 2.25
C SER A 116 -13.89 14.74 2.09
N ARG A 117 -13.60 16.04 2.24
CA ARG A 117 -12.20 16.54 2.26
C ARG A 117 -11.36 15.92 3.37
N ASN A 118 -12.00 15.41 4.43
CA ASN A 118 -11.33 14.79 5.56
C ASN A 118 -11.19 13.26 5.41
N PHE A 119 -12.03 12.65 4.56
CA PHE A 119 -12.12 11.20 4.41
C PHE A 119 -12.17 10.80 2.94
N PHE A 120 -11.03 10.42 2.40
CA PHE A 120 -10.85 9.82 1.08
C PHE A 120 -9.59 8.95 1.09
N GLY A 121 -9.42 8.10 0.10
CA GLY A 121 -8.22 7.29 -0.05
C GLY A 121 -8.23 6.53 -1.36
N THR A 122 -7.08 6.02 -1.77
CA THR A 122 -6.91 5.26 -3.00
C THR A 122 -6.82 3.78 -2.67
N ALA A 123 -7.78 2.99 -3.15
CA ALA A 123 -7.74 1.53 -3.07
C ALA A 123 -6.83 0.98 -4.18
N ASP A 124 -5.87 0.12 -3.84
CA ASP A 124 -4.90 -0.43 -4.79
C ASP A 124 -5.59 -1.21 -5.92
N ALA A 125 -6.58 -2.03 -5.59
CA ALA A 125 -7.48 -2.64 -6.56
C ALA A 125 -8.86 -2.87 -5.96
N ILE A 126 -9.91 -2.55 -6.74
CA ILE A 126 -11.30 -2.68 -6.31
C ILE A 126 -12.18 -3.15 -7.46
N ALA A 127 -13.18 -3.97 -7.15
CA ALA A 127 -14.25 -4.33 -8.08
C ALA A 127 -15.58 -4.44 -7.32
N TYR A 128 -16.65 -4.02 -7.96
CA TYR A 128 -18.01 -4.25 -7.49
C TYR A 128 -18.86 -4.92 -8.58
N SER A 129 -19.49 -6.03 -8.23
CA SER A 129 -20.47 -6.70 -9.09
C SER A 129 -21.87 -6.26 -8.69
N GLU A 130 -22.49 -5.41 -9.50
CA GLU A 130 -23.88 -4.98 -9.29
C GLU A 130 -24.88 -6.16 -9.32
N LYS A 131 -24.58 -7.18 -10.16
CA LYS A 131 -25.42 -8.36 -10.28
C LYS A 131 -25.44 -9.22 -9.03
N ASP A 132 -24.26 -9.38 -8.41
CA ASP A 132 -24.06 -10.28 -7.28
C ASP A 132 -24.05 -9.52 -5.96
N HIS A 133 -24.13 -8.19 -5.99
CA HIS A 133 -23.96 -7.29 -4.85
C HIS A 133 -22.69 -7.62 -4.05
N PHE A 134 -21.56 -7.75 -4.75
CA PHE A 134 -20.33 -8.23 -4.17
C PHE A 134 -19.16 -7.26 -4.41
N LEU A 135 -18.55 -6.80 -3.33
CA LEU A 135 -17.40 -5.89 -3.34
C LEU A 135 -16.10 -6.67 -3.10
N ARG A 136 -15.07 -6.43 -3.92
CA ARG A 136 -13.71 -6.91 -3.70
C ARG A 136 -12.75 -5.76 -3.54
N ILE A 137 -11.93 -5.79 -2.50
CA ILE A 137 -10.85 -4.83 -2.28
C ILE A 137 -9.58 -5.61 -1.97
N HIS A 138 -8.57 -5.42 -2.81
CA HIS A 138 -7.27 -6.06 -2.67
C HIS A 138 -6.18 -5.00 -2.48
N ASP A 139 -5.20 -5.31 -1.66
CA ASP A 139 -4.05 -4.47 -1.34
C ASP A 139 -2.77 -5.30 -1.42
N TYR A 140 -1.70 -4.70 -1.93
CA TYR A 140 -0.38 -5.32 -2.04
C TYR A 140 0.60 -4.64 -1.09
N LYS A 141 1.31 -5.43 -0.29
CA LYS A 141 2.34 -4.95 0.64
C LYS A 141 3.69 -5.57 0.32
N SER A 142 4.65 -4.74 -0.06
CA SER A 142 6.04 -5.15 -0.29
C SER A 142 6.87 -5.23 0.99
N GLY A 143 6.40 -4.60 2.08
CA GLY A 143 7.10 -4.57 3.36
C GLY A 143 6.78 -5.78 4.25
N THR A 144 7.61 -5.96 5.30
CA THR A 144 7.46 -7.03 6.29
C THR A 144 6.70 -6.61 7.56
N THR A 145 6.40 -5.32 7.72
CA THR A 145 5.56 -4.85 8.84
C THR A 145 4.16 -5.42 8.65
N PRO A 146 3.59 -6.11 9.66
CA PRO A 146 2.26 -6.70 9.54
C PRO A 146 1.23 -5.69 9.05
N ALA A 147 0.51 -6.08 8.00
CA ALA A 147 -0.57 -5.26 7.47
C ALA A 147 -1.84 -5.41 8.30
N HIS A 148 -2.68 -4.40 8.25
CA HIS A 148 -3.92 -4.32 9.01
C HIS A 148 -5.11 -4.29 8.08
N ILE A 149 -6.06 -5.22 8.29
CA ILE A 149 -7.28 -5.35 7.49
C ILE A 149 -8.20 -4.12 7.61
N GLU A 150 -8.05 -3.37 8.70
CA GLU A 150 -8.81 -2.16 8.99
C GLU A 150 -8.69 -1.10 7.87
N GLN A 151 -7.55 -1.06 7.18
CA GLN A 151 -7.40 -0.18 6.01
C GLN A 151 -8.44 -0.52 4.93
N LEU A 152 -8.66 -1.81 4.67
CA LEU A 152 -9.62 -2.26 3.66
C LEU A 152 -11.07 -2.13 4.13
N LEU A 153 -11.32 -2.25 5.44
CA LEU A 153 -12.63 -1.93 6.03
C LEU A 153 -12.98 -0.44 5.84
N ILE A 154 -11.99 0.45 5.97
CA ILE A 154 -12.19 1.88 5.69
C ILE A 154 -12.56 2.08 4.21
N TYR A 155 -11.89 1.41 3.27
CA TYR A 155 -12.27 1.50 1.86
C TYR A 155 -13.66 0.95 1.59
N ALA A 156 -14.07 -0.16 2.22
CA ALA A 156 -15.44 -0.69 2.10
C ALA A 156 -16.49 0.31 2.65
N ALA A 157 -16.19 0.98 3.76
CA ALA A 157 -17.03 2.04 4.31
C ALA A 157 -17.09 3.28 3.41
N LEU A 158 -15.95 3.71 2.84
CA LEU A 158 -15.92 4.82 1.87
C LEU A 158 -16.72 4.47 0.61
N PHE A 159 -16.61 3.23 0.10
CA PHE A 159 -17.44 2.76 -1.00
C PHE A 159 -18.93 2.86 -0.67
N SER A 160 -19.35 2.37 0.50
CA SER A 160 -20.73 2.46 0.97
C SER A 160 -21.24 3.91 1.01
N LEU A 161 -20.43 4.84 1.54
CA LEU A 161 -20.77 6.26 1.66
C LEU A 161 -20.84 6.96 0.31
N GLU A 162 -19.86 6.77 -0.56
CA GLU A 162 -19.77 7.43 -1.87
C GLU A 162 -20.89 7.00 -2.81
N TYR A 163 -21.11 5.68 -2.93
CA TYR A 163 -22.11 5.12 -3.82
C TYR A 163 -23.51 4.99 -3.19
N ARG A 164 -23.65 5.32 -1.88
CA ARG A 164 -24.91 5.26 -1.13
C ARG A 164 -25.53 3.87 -1.11
N ILE A 165 -24.70 2.83 -1.11
CA ILE A 165 -25.09 1.44 -0.97
C ILE A 165 -24.86 1.05 0.49
N LYS A 166 -25.91 0.63 1.21
CA LYS A 166 -25.79 0.30 2.63
C LYS A 166 -24.97 -1.00 2.81
N PRO A 167 -24.16 -1.13 3.88
CA PRO A 167 -23.35 -2.34 4.12
C PRO A 167 -24.14 -3.66 4.10
N LYS A 168 -25.39 -3.65 4.49
CA LYS A 168 -26.30 -4.82 4.44
C LYS A 168 -26.81 -5.19 3.04
N GLU A 169 -26.52 -4.36 2.03
CA GLU A 169 -26.98 -4.53 0.66
C GLU A 169 -25.90 -5.15 -0.22
N PHE A 170 -24.71 -5.45 0.32
CA PHE A 170 -23.64 -6.12 -0.40
C PHE A 170 -22.81 -6.99 0.54
N ASP A 171 -22.22 -8.05 -0.01
CA ASP A 171 -21.17 -8.81 0.62
C ASP A 171 -19.81 -8.28 0.18
N ALA A 172 -18.76 -8.46 0.99
CA ALA A 172 -17.43 -7.99 0.66
C ALA A 172 -16.34 -9.03 0.94
N GLU A 173 -15.28 -8.96 0.15
CA GLU A 173 -14.05 -9.73 0.29
C GLU A 173 -12.86 -8.77 0.32
N LEU A 174 -12.06 -8.86 1.36
CA LEU A 174 -10.87 -8.05 1.58
C LEU A 174 -9.64 -8.94 1.56
N ARG A 175 -8.62 -8.59 0.75
CA ARG A 175 -7.37 -9.36 0.67
C ARG A 175 -6.15 -8.45 0.76
N ILE A 176 -5.17 -8.87 1.58
CA ILE A 176 -3.84 -8.25 1.60
C ILE A 176 -2.82 -9.31 1.23
N TYR A 177 -2.02 -9.03 0.21
CA TYR A 177 -0.94 -9.89 -0.28
C TYR A 177 0.38 -9.42 0.32
N GLN A 178 0.93 -10.20 1.25
CA GLN A 178 2.15 -9.84 1.98
C GLN A 178 2.94 -11.08 2.40
N SER A 179 4.27 -11.04 2.29
CA SER A 179 5.20 -12.03 2.86
C SER A 179 4.88 -13.49 2.53
N GLY A 180 4.49 -13.79 1.28
CA GLY A 180 4.14 -15.15 0.82
C GLY A 180 2.73 -15.60 1.23
N GLU A 181 1.97 -14.75 1.90
CA GLU A 181 0.64 -15.07 2.40
C GLU A 181 -0.43 -14.12 1.84
N VAL A 182 -1.69 -14.54 1.93
CA VAL A 182 -2.85 -13.70 1.64
C VAL A 182 -3.69 -13.62 2.90
N LEU A 183 -3.69 -12.46 3.55
CA LEU A 183 -4.63 -12.17 4.61
C LEU A 183 -6.01 -11.96 3.99
N TYR A 184 -6.97 -12.81 4.36
CA TYR A 184 -8.32 -12.85 3.82
C TYR A 184 -9.34 -12.52 4.90
N HIS A 185 -10.31 -11.67 4.59
CA HIS A 185 -11.41 -11.34 5.49
C HIS A 185 -12.71 -11.07 4.71
N GLU A 186 -13.81 -11.65 5.18
CA GLU A 186 -15.18 -11.33 4.73
C GLU A 186 -15.86 -10.54 5.86
N PRO A 187 -15.89 -9.21 5.75
CA PRO A 187 -16.47 -8.39 6.81
C PRO A 187 -17.99 -8.54 6.86
N THR A 188 -18.53 -8.56 8.05
CA THR A 188 -19.96 -8.44 8.27
C THR A 188 -20.46 -7.02 7.96
N ALA A 189 -21.75 -6.90 7.67
CA ALA A 189 -22.37 -5.58 7.49
C ALA A 189 -22.19 -4.67 8.73
N ASP A 190 -22.18 -5.24 9.93
CA ASP A 190 -22.02 -4.48 11.17
C ASP A 190 -20.59 -3.97 11.35
N GLU A 191 -19.56 -4.73 10.94
CA GLU A 191 -18.17 -4.25 10.93
C GLU A 191 -18.01 -3.04 10.02
N ILE A 192 -18.52 -3.12 8.80
CA ILE A 192 -18.46 -1.99 7.84
C ILE A 192 -19.29 -0.81 8.36
N MET A 193 -20.48 -1.06 8.93
CA MET A 193 -21.35 -0.01 9.48
C MET A 193 -20.67 0.72 10.64
N SER A 194 -19.97 0.00 11.52
CA SER A 194 -19.21 0.62 12.63
C SER A 194 -18.17 1.62 12.11
N VAL A 195 -17.50 1.30 11.01
CA VAL A 195 -16.53 2.23 10.36
C VAL A 195 -17.26 3.41 9.70
N VAL A 196 -18.40 3.17 9.03
CA VAL A 196 -19.26 4.23 8.46
C VAL A 196 -19.68 5.24 9.52
N ASP A 197 -20.16 4.74 10.68
CA ASP A 197 -20.60 5.58 11.79
C ASP A 197 -19.42 6.40 12.38
N THR A 198 -18.25 5.79 12.47
CA THR A 198 -17.02 6.46 12.93
C THR A 198 -16.62 7.57 11.96
N ILE A 199 -16.54 7.28 10.65
CA ILE A 199 -16.18 8.27 9.61
C ILE A 199 -17.15 9.45 9.65
N THR A 200 -18.46 9.18 9.65
CA THR A 200 -19.50 10.23 9.62
C THR A 200 -19.52 11.07 10.89
N SER A 201 -19.25 10.46 12.05
CA SER A 201 -19.15 11.14 13.34
C SER A 201 -17.92 12.05 13.39
N PHE A 202 -16.76 11.54 12.96
CA PHE A 202 -15.51 12.30 12.96
C PHE A 202 -15.54 13.44 11.95
N ASP A 203 -16.11 13.22 10.78
CA ASP A 203 -16.25 14.28 9.77
C ASP A 203 -17.09 15.45 10.31
N LYS A 204 -18.26 15.15 10.94
CA LYS A 204 -19.07 16.15 11.59
C LYS A 204 -18.32 16.89 12.70
N PHE A 205 -17.51 16.18 13.48
CA PHE A 205 -16.70 16.81 14.53
C PHE A 205 -15.65 17.75 13.94
N ILE A 206 -14.91 17.31 12.90
CA ILE A 206 -13.90 18.13 12.24
C ILE A 206 -14.54 19.38 11.63
N MET A 207 -15.64 19.23 10.87
CA MET A 207 -16.32 20.34 10.24
C MET A 207 -16.75 21.42 11.26
N ARG A 208 -17.35 21.02 12.38
CA ARG A 208 -17.76 21.95 13.42
C ARG A 208 -16.60 22.73 14.06
N ASN A 209 -15.42 22.08 14.18
CA ASN A 209 -14.25 22.70 14.84
C ASN A 209 -13.32 23.44 13.87
N THR A 210 -13.51 23.29 12.55
CA THR A 210 -12.70 23.99 11.53
C THR A 210 -13.43 25.15 10.84
N GLU A 211 -14.75 25.23 10.96
CA GLU A 211 -15.57 26.35 10.44
C GLU A 211 -15.58 27.57 11.39
N GLU A 212 -14.99 27.48 12.58
CA GLU A 212 -14.90 28.56 13.57
C GLU A 212 -13.61 29.41 13.48
N VAL A 213 -12.84 29.31 12.33
CA VAL A 213 -11.62 30.12 12.14
C VAL A 213 -11.77 31.07 10.96
#